data_9d63a355b711cfe8cd9829e63280436b
#
_entry.id   9d63a355b711cfe8cd9829e63280436b
#
_cell.length_a   1.000
_cell.length_b   1.000
_cell.length_c   1.000
_cell.angle_alpha   90.00
_cell.angle_beta   90.00
_cell.angle_gamma   90.00
#
_symmetry.space_group_name_H-M   'P 1'
#
loop_
_entity.id
_entity.type
_entity.pdbx_description
1 polymer ?
#
loop_
_entity_poly.entity_id
_entity_poly.type
_entity_poly.pdbx_seq_one_letter_code
_entity_poly.pdbx_strand_id
1 'polypeptide(L)'
;GEQRQTVRARTIFGVLRLTAAGVCLTALVHRLFWGLSSHTTAGDNFFAYLTVQSNCALVAVLIIGAVLALRRESDPRWFTVALALVLTWTITAGIAFALIVWQAGIRGIRVDVPWSDQLLHFWLPACTALAWILTPGHRGVSWWIVPISLAFPLAWGGVTLWRGPLVGWYPYYFLDPRQVSGPAEFLITCAAALAM
;
A
#
# COMPACT_ATOMS: atom_id res chain seq x y z
N GLY A 1 25.22 -0.55 29.50
CA GLY A 1 25.49 -1.18 28.20
C GLY A 1 24.21 -1.37 27.40
N GLU A 2 23.32 -2.22 27.86
CA GLU A 2 22.12 -2.69 27.14
C GLU A 2 21.09 -1.56 26.84
N GLN A 3 20.84 -0.68 27.79
CA GLN A 3 19.92 0.45 27.63
C GLN A 3 20.42 1.45 26.57
N ARG A 4 21.72 1.68 26.49
CA ARG A 4 22.32 2.54 25.43
C ARG A 4 22.22 1.91 24.05
N GLN A 5 22.33 0.59 23.95
CA GLN A 5 22.16 -0.14 22.68
C GLN A 5 20.71 -0.08 22.19
N THR A 6 19.74 -0.24 23.09
CA THR A 6 18.30 -0.14 22.77
C THR A 6 17.93 1.26 22.29
N VAL A 7 18.40 2.31 22.95
CA VAL A 7 18.19 3.71 22.55
C VAL A 7 18.78 3.98 21.16
N ARG A 8 20.01 3.52 20.91
CA ARG A 8 20.66 3.65 19.59
C ARG A 8 19.86 2.93 18.49
N ALA A 9 19.43 1.70 18.74
CA ALA A 9 18.66 0.93 17.79
C ALA A 9 17.35 1.65 17.45
N ARG A 10 16.61 2.15 18.44
CA ARG A 10 15.37 2.90 18.21
C ARG A 10 15.59 4.19 17.44
N THR A 11 16.67 4.92 17.71
CA THR A 11 17.02 6.11 16.92
C THR A 11 17.27 5.76 15.46
N ILE A 12 18.01 4.69 15.18
CA ILE A 12 18.27 4.22 13.81
C ILE A 12 16.95 3.86 13.12
N PHE A 13 16.08 3.08 13.76
CA PHE A 13 14.76 2.73 13.18
C PHE A 13 13.87 3.95 13.00
N GLY A 14 13.92 4.93 13.90
CA GLY A 14 13.21 6.20 13.74
C GLY A 14 13.67 6.97 12.50
N VAL A 15 14.98 7.07 12.30
CA VAL A 15 15.56 7.71 11.10
C VAL A 15 15.21 6.94 9.83
N LEU A 16 15.29 5.61 9.84
CA LEU A 16 14.93 4.78 8.70
C LEU A 16 13.43 4.94 8.33
N ARG A 17 12.54 4.97 9.32
CA ARG A 17 11.11 5.22 9.10
C ARG A 17 10.86 6.59 8.47
N LEU A 18 11.55 7.62 8.94
CA LEU A 18 11.42 8.98 8.41
C LEU A 18 11.96 9.05 6.97
N THR A 19 13.10 8.43 6.70
CA THR A 19 13.67 8.33 5.35
C THR A 19 12.73 7.60 4.41
N ALA A 20 12.16 6.46 4.83
CA ALA A 20 11.19 5.71 4.06
C ALA A 20 9.92 6.53 3.77
N ALA A 21 9.44 7.31 4.75
CA ALA A 21 8.32 8.24 4.56
C ALA A 21 8.63 9.29 3.49
N GLY A 22 9.82 9.89 3.53
CA GLY A 22 10.27 10.86 2.53
C GLY A 22 10.39 10.27 1.13
N VAL A 23 10.96 9.07 1.01
CA VAL A 23 11.06 8.34 -0.26
C VAL A 23 9.66 8.00 -0.80
N CYS A 24 8.76 7.51 0.04
CA CYS A 24 7.38 7.19 -0.33
C CYS A 24 6.64 8.44 -0.82
N LEU A 25 6.74 9.55 -0.09
CA LEU A 25 6.12 10.81 -0.48
C LEU A 25 6.67 11.32 -1.82
N THR A 26 7.99 11.26 -2.03
CA THR A 26 8.63 11.64 -3.29
C THR A 26 8.13 10.78 -4.45
N ALA A 27 8.00 9.46 -4.25
CA ALA A 27 7.47 8.55 -5.26
C ALA A 27 6.00 8.84 -5.58
N LEU A 28 5.17 9.14 -4.57
CA LEU A 28 3.77 9.53 -4.75
C LEU A 28 3.64 10.83 -5.54
N VAL A 29 4.43 11.84 -5.21
CA VAL A 29 4.45 13.14 -5.91
C VAL A 29 4.90 12.96 -7.36
N HIS A 30 5.98 12.22 -7.60
CA HIS A 30 6.43 11.92 -8.96
C HIS A 30 5.35 11.20 -9.76
N ARG A 31 4.70 10.19 -9.16
CA ARG A 31 3.65 9.42 -9.83
C ARG A 31 2.41 10.26 -10.13
N LEU A 32 2.04 11.18 -9.23
CA LEU A 32 0.97 12.13 -9.45
C LEU A 32 1.26 13.03 -10.68
N PHE A 33 2.41 13.66 -10.72
CA PHE A 33 2.79 14.52 -11.85
C PHE A 33 2.90 13.75 -13.16
N TRP A 34 3.45 12.54 -13.11
CA TRP A 34 3.52 11.67 -14.28
C TRP A 34 2.11 11.29 -14.80
N GLY A 35 1.19 10.99 -13.90
CA GLY A 35 -0.21 10.73 -14.24
C GLY A 35 -0.92 11.95 -14.83
N LEU A 36 -0.78 13.12 -14.19
CA LEU A 36 -1.37 14.37 -14.66
C LEU A 36 -0.82 14.80 -16.02
N SER A 37 0.47 14.59 -16.29
CA SER A 37 1.11 14.92 -17.56
C SER A 37 0.62 14.05 -18.72
N SER A 38 0.04 12.89 -18.44
CA SER A 38 -0.51 12.01 -19.46
C SER A 38 -1.88 12.45 -20.00
N HIS A 39 -2.53 13.42 -19.35
CA HIS A 39 -3.88 13.92 -19.68
C HIS A 39 -4.92 12.80 -19.83
N THR A 40 -4.81 11.75 -19.02
CA THR A 40 -5.72 10.61 -19.03
C THR A 40 -6.72 10.68 -17.87
N THR A 41 -7.88 10.06 -18.02
CA THR A 41 -8.86 9.91 -16.93
C THR A 41 -8.24 9.20 -15.71
N ALA A 42 -7.32 8.27 -15.94
CA ALA A 42 -6.58 7.61 -14.86
C ALA A 42 -5.69 8.59 -14.08
N GLY A 43 -4.99 9.52 -14.76
CA GLY A 43 -4.21 10.58 -14.14
C GLY A 43 -5.08 11.52 -13.30
N ASP A 44 -6.20 11.97 -13.83
CA ASP A 44 -7.15 12.85 -13.14
C ASP A 44 -7.78 12.19 -11.90
N ASN A 45 -7.86 10.85 -11.89
CA ASN A 45 -8.39 10.05 -10.80
C ASN A 45 -7.30 9.37 -9.94
N PHE A 46 -6.12 9.95 -9.86
CA PHE A 46 -4.95 9.41 -9.18
C PHE A 46 -5.24 8.90 -7.75
N PHE A 47 -5.98 9.66 -6.96
CA PHE A 47 -6.32 9.29 -5.58
C PHE A 47 -7.42 8.20 -5.47
N ALA A 48 -8.03 7.79 -6.57
CA ALA A 48 -8.99 6.69 -6.56
C ALA A 48 -8.33 5.31 -6.48
N TYR A 49 -7.04 5.20 -6.75
CA TYR A 49 -6.31 3.93 -6.66
C TYR A 49 -6.08 3.50 -5.21
N LEU A 50 -6.36 2.23 -4.93
CA LEU A 50 -6.10 1.60 -3.62
C LEU A 50 -4.62 1.73 -3.23
N THR A 51 -3.72 1.54 -4.18
CA THR A 51 -2.26 1.68 -3.99
C THR A 51 -1.88 3.08 -3.53
N VAL A 52 -2.47 4.11 -4.11
CA VAL A 52 -2.18 5.50 -3.72
C VAL A 52 -2.65 5.76 -2.30
N GLN A 53 -3.87 5.35 -1.96
CA GLN A 53 -4.43 5.53 -0.62
C GLN A 53 -3.64 4.75 0.43
N SER A 54 -3.28 3.49 0.15
CA SER A 54 -2.49 2.67 1.09
C SER A 54 -1.06 3.22 1.27
N ASN A 55 -0.44 3.78 0.24
CA ASN A 55 0.87 4.43 0.37
C ASN A 55 0.79 5.79 1.07
N CYS A 56 -0.29 6.54 0.94
CA CYS A 56 -0.53 7.73 1.78
C CYS A 56 -0.64 7.33 3.27
N ALA A 57 -1.36 6.25 3.56
CA ALA A 57 -1.41 5.69 4.91
C ALA A 57 -0.03 5.22 5.40
N LEU A 58 0.80 4.64 4.51
CA LEU A 58 2.17 4.24 4.81
C LEU A 58 3.04 5.46 5.20
N VAL A 59 2.96 6.56 4.47
CA VAL A 59 3.66 7.81 4.84
C VAL A 59 3.26 8.24 6.25
N ALA A 60 1.96 8.30 6.54
CA ALA A 60 1.46 8.72 7.84
C ALA A 60 1.95 7.80 8.97
N VAL A 61 1.83 6.49 8.81
CA VAL A 61 2.23 5.53 9.85
C VAL A 61 3.75 5.50 10.04
N LEU A 62 4.54 5.73 9.00
CA LEU A 62 6.00 5.82 9.11
C LEU A 62 6.44 7.08 9.85
N ILE A 63 5.81 8.23 9.60
CA ILE A 63 6.09 9.47 10.35
C ILE A 63 5.72 9.29 11.83
N ILE A 64 4.53 8.78 12.12
CA ILE A 64 4.11 8.49 13.49
C ILE A 64 5.09 7.53 14.17
N GLY A 65 5.47 6.46 13.46
CA GLY A 65 6.43 5.48 13.95
C GLY A 65 7.83 6.04 14.20
N ALA A 66 8.28 7.01 13.40
CA ALA A 66 9.53 7.71 13.62
C ALA A 66 9.45 8.55 14.91
N VAL A 67 8.39 9.32 15.10
CA VAL A 67 8.16 10.10 16.32
C VAL A 67 8.11 9.21 17.56
N LEU A 68 7.39 8.07 17.47
CA LEU A 68 7.32 7.10 18.58
C LEU A 68 8.68 6.48 18.89
N ALA A 69 9.45 6.13 17.87
CA ALA A 69 10.79 5.55 18.04
C ALA A 69 11.76 6.52 18.71
N LEU A 70 11.63 7.82 18.44
CA LEU A 70 12.48 8.85 19.04
C LEU A 70 12.04 9.27 20.46
N ARG A 71 10.77 9.05 20.82
CA ARG A 71 10.19 9.53 22.08
C ARG A 71 9.84 8.45 23.09
N ARG A 72 9.79 7.17 22.69
CA ARG A 72 9.37 6.06 23.55
C ARG A 72 10.35 4.89 23.45
N GLU A 73 10.46 4.12 24.51
CA GLU A 73 11.28 2.92 24.57
C GLU A 73 10.71 1.75 23.77
N SER A 74 9.41 1.71 23.56
CA SER A 74 8.73 0.68 22.78
C SER A 74 7.54 1.26 22.01
N ASP A 75 7.18 0.58 20.93
CA ASP A 75 6.01 0.94 20.14
C ASP A 75 4.73 0.51 20.88
N PRO A 76 3.71 1.39 20.98
CA PRO A 76 2.43 1.03 21.59
C PRO A 76 1.67 0.02 20.72
N ARG A 77 0.82 -0.79 21.34
CA ARG A 77 0.08 -1.86 20.64
C ARG A 77 -0.75 -1.34 19.46
N TRP A 78 -1.43 -0.21 19.63
CA TRP A 78 -2.23 0.37 18.56
C TRP A 78 -1.40 0.71 17.32
N PHE A 79 -0.16 1.20 17.52
CA PHE A 79 0.74 1.51 16.41
C PHE A 79 1.21 0.23 15.70
N THR A 80 1.55 -0.82 16.45
CA THR A 80 1.91 -2.11 15.87
C THR A 80 0.79 -2.67 14.98
N VAL A 81 -0.46 -2.56 15.45
CA VAL A 81 -1.64 -2.96 14.66
C VAL A 81 -1.80 -2.09 13.42
N ALA A 82 -1.73 -0.77 13.57
CA ALA A 82 -1.85 0.16 12.44
C ALA A 82 -0.79 -0.08 11.37
N LEU A 83 0.48 -0.27 11.77
CA LEU A 83 1.56 -0.58 10.85
C LEU A 83 1.35 -1.91 10.13
N ALA A 84 0.91 -2.95 10.85
CA ALA A 84 0.64 -4.25 10.27
C ALA A 84 -0.52 -4.19 9.26
N LEU A 85 -1.58 -3.43 9.53
CA LEU A 85 -2.68 -3.21 8.58
C LEU A 85 -2.20 -2.52 7.30
N VAL A 86 -1.47 -1.42 7.45
CA VAL A 86 -0.96 -0.66 6.30
C VAL A 86 0.02 -1.50 5.48
N LEU A 87 0.91 -2.27 6.14
CA LEU A 87 1.81 -3.20 5.45
C LEU A 87 1.03 -4.28 4.68
N THR A 88 -0.02 -4.84 5.26
CA THR A 88 -0.87 -5.81 4.58
C THR A 88 -1.45 -5.22 3.30
N TRP A 89 -1.98 -4.01 3.34
CA TRP A 89 -2.56 -3.35 2.16
C TRP A 89 -1.52 -3.02 1.09
N THR A 90 -0.36 -2.50 1.48
CA THR A 90 0.70 -2.16 0.52
C THR A 90 1.34 -3.40 -0.11
N ILE A 91 1.56 -4.47 0.66
CA ILE A 91 2.11 -5.73 0.15
C ILE A 91 1.11 -6.39 -0.81
N THR A 92 -0.18 -6.44 -0.43
CA THR A 92 -1.24 -6.98 -1.29
C THR A 92 -1.35 -6.19 -2.60
N ALA A 93 -1.30 -4.86 -2.53
CA ALA A 93 -1.27 -4.01 -3.72
C ALA A 93 -0.05 -4.30 -4.62
N GLY A 94 1.11 -4.55 -4.03
CA GLY A 94 2.33 -4.93 -4.75
C GLY A 94 2.19 -6.28 -5.46
N ILE A 95 1.65 -7.29 -4.79
CA ILE A 95 1.39 -8.62 -5.37
C ILE A 95 0.39 -8.50 -6.53
N ALA A 96 -0.72 -7.79 -6.32
CA ALA A 96 -1.72 -7.57 -7.36
C ALA A 96 -1.13 -6.87 -8.60
N PHE A 97 -0.31 -5.84 -8.38
CA PHE A 97 0.38 -5.14 -9.46
C PHE A 97 1.35 -6.05 -10.21
N ALA A 98 2.15 -6.85 -9.52
CA ALA A 98 3.05 -7.82 -10.14
C ALA A 98 2.30 -8.83 -11.01
N LEU A 99 1.14 -9.32 -10.55
CA LEU A 99 0.29 -10.23 -11.32
C LEU A 99 -0.28 -9.54 -12.58
N ILE A 100 -0.71 -8.28 -12.48
CA ILE A 100 -1.21 -7.50 -13.61
C ILE A 100 -0.11 -7.31 -14.67
N VAL A 101 1.09 -6.93 -14.26
CA VAL A 101 2.24 -6.75 -15.15
C VAL A 101 2.63 -8.07 -15.80
N TRP A 102 2.65 -9.15 -15.03
CA TRP A 102 2.94 -10.49 -15.56
C TRP A 102 1.91 -10.96 -16.61
N GLN A 103 0.61 -10.80 -16.30
CA GLN A 103 -0.47 -11.12 -17.24
C GLN A 103 -0.40 -10.29 -18.53
N ALA A 104 -0.07 -9.01 -18.42
CA ALA A 104 0.12 -8.14 -19.55
C ALA A 104 1.30 -8.64 -20.44
N GLY A 105 2.40 -9.04 -19.81
CA GLY A 105 3.56 -9.61 -20.49
C GLY A 105 3.24 -10.87 -21.29
N ILE A 106 2.44 -11.79 -20.71
CA ILE A 106 1.98 -13.00 -21.42
C ILE A 106 1.16 -12.64 -22.66
N ARG A 107 0.37 -11.58 -22.60
CA ARG A 107 -0.45 -11.10 -23.73
C ARG A 107 0.31 -10.22 -24.73
N GLY A 108 1.63 -10.05 -24.55
CA GLY A 108 2.47 -9.19 -25.37
C GLY A 108 2.21 -7.69 -25.19
N ILE A 109 1.51 -7.31 -24.11
CA ILE A 109 1.22 -5.92 -23.76
C ILE A 109 2.38 -5.39 -22.93
N ARG A 110 3.04 -4.33 -23.41
CA ARG A 110 4.08 -3.64 -22.64
C ARG A 110 3.45 -2.69 -21.65
N VAL A 111 3.77 -2.86 -20.37
CA VAL A 111 3.40 -1.96 -19.30
C VAL A 111 4.64 -1.18 -18.86
N ASP A 112 4.55 0.14 -18.96
CA ASP A 112 5.62 1.01 -18.44
C ASP A 112 5.51 1.08 -16.92
N VAL A 113 6.59 0.67 -16.25
CA VAL A 113 6.70 0.71 -14.79
C VAL A 113 7.78 1.70 -14.42
N PRO A 114 7.45 2.99 -14.22
CA PRO A 114 8.43 4.00 -13.80
C PRO A 114 9.01 3.65 -12.43
N TRP A 115 10.17 4.24 -12.11
CA TRP A 115 10.85 4.00 -10.84
C TRP A 115 9.97 4.25 -9.61
N SER A 116 9.08 5.23 -9.68
CA SER A 116 8.12 5.53 -8.60
C SER A 116 7.12 4.39 -8.37
N ASP A 117 6.62 3.75 -9.41
CA ASP A 117 5.75 2.58 -9.28
C ASP A 117 6.50 1.38 -8.69
N GLN A 118 7.76 1.16 -9.07
CA GLN A 118 8.59 0.11 -8.48
C GLN A 118 8.80 0.33 -6.98
N LEU A 119 9.05 1.58 -6.55
CA LEU A 119 9.18 1.92 -5.14
C LEU A 119 7.88 1.69 -4.38
N LEU A 120 6.75 2.20 -4.89
CA LEU A 120 5.46 2.13 -4.20
C LEU A 120 4.93 0.71 -4.07
N HIS A 121 5.13 -0.13 -5.08
CA HIS A 121 4.58 -1.48 -5.10
C HIS A 121 5.51 -2.55 -4.51
N PHE A 122 6.82 -2.40 -4.62
CA PHE A 122 7.78 -3.46 -4.28
C PHE A 122 8.77 -3.07 -3.19
N TRP A 123 9.59 -2.06 -3.42
CA TRP A 123 10.71 -1.74 -2.54
C TRP A 123 10.27 -1.19 -1.18
N LEU A 124 9.35 -0.24 -1.15
CA LEU A 124 8.87 0.34 0.10
C LEU A 124 8.11 -0.66 0.98
N PRO A 125 7.15 -1.45 0.46
CA PRO A 125 6.51 -2.48 1.26
C PRO A 125 7.50 -3.52 1.79
N ALA A 126 8.43 -4.00 0.95
CA ALA A 126 9.42 -5.00 1.33
C ALA A 126 10.40 -4.48 2.40
N CYS A 127 10.97 -3.29 2.19
CA CYS A 127 11.90 -2.69 3.16
C CYS A 127 11.20 -2.36 4.49
N THR A 128 9.97 -1.88 4.44
CA THR A 128 9.21 -1.56 5.66
C THR A 128 8.84 -2.83 6.43
N ALA A 129 8.42 -3.89 5.74
CA ALA A 129 8.15 -5.19 6.36
C ALA A 129 9.41 -5.78 7.00
N LEU A 130 10.54 -5.74 6.29
CA LEU A 130 11.82 -6.20 6.83
C LEU A 130 12.24 -5.38 8.06
N ALA A 131 12.13 -4.06 7.99
CA ALA A 131 12.43 -3.21 9.13
C ALA A 131 11.52 -3.49 10.32
N TRP A 132 10.23 -3.79 10.09
CA TRP A 132 9.31 -4.17 11.15
C TRP A 132 9.71 -5.48 11.83
N ILE A 133 10.08 -6.51 11.05
CA ILE A 133 10.54 -7.80 11.56
C ILE A 133 11.84 -7.64 12.38
N LEU A 134 12.75 -6.78 11.93
CA LEU A 134 14.05 -6.55 12.55
C LEU A 134 14.02 -5.54 13.72
N THR A 135 12.90 -4.82 13.92
CA THR A 135 12.78 -3.84 15.01
C THR A 135 12.86 -4.55 16.36
N PRO A 136 13.81 -4.20 17.24
CA PRO A 136 13.90 -4.79 18.57
C PRO A 136 12.62 -4.58 19.39
N GLY A 137 12.14 -5.64 20.04
CA GLY A 137 10.94 -5.56 20.88
C GLY A 137 9.63 -5.41 20.08
N HIS A 138 9.64 -5.71 18.77
CA HIS A 138 8.39 -5.75 18.03
C HIS A 138 7.46 -6.80 18.64
N ARG A 139 6.18 -6.44 18.75
CA ARG A 139 5.15 -7.34 19.28
C ARG A 139 4.42 -8.00 18.13
N GLY A 140 4.15 -9.29 18.25
CA GLY A 140 3.25 -9.99 17.35
C GLY A 140 1.86 -9.35 17.40
N VAL A 141 1.16 -9.39 16.28
CA VAL A 141 -0.24 -8.97 16.19
C VAL A 141 -1.15 -10.20 16.35
N SER A 142 -2.31 -9.99 16.97
CA SER A 142 -3.34 -11.01 17.05
C SER A 142 -3.90 -11.27 15.65
N TRP A 143 -4.24 -12.53 15.33
CA TRP A 143 -4.80 -12.86 14.02
C TRP A 143 -6.22 -12.32 13.76
N TRP A 144 -6.84 -11.67 14.74
CA TRP A 144 -7.99 -10.78 14.52
C TRP A 144 -7.69 -9.62 13.55
N ILE A 145 -6.42 -9.32 13.29
CA ILE A 145 -6.03 -8.35 12.26
C ILE A 145 -6.47 -8.79 10.85
N VAL A 146 -6.54 -10.09 10.59
CA VAL A 146 -6.91 -10.63 9.27
C VAL A 146 -8.30 -10.16 8.82
N PRO A 147 -9.40 -10.42 9.56
CA PRO A 147 -10.69 -9.86 9.18
C PRO A 147 -10.73 -8.33 9.20
N ILE A 148 -10.01 -7.68 10.11
CA ILE A 148 -9.95 -6.21 10.18
C ILE A 148 -9.26 -5.64 8.94
N SER A 149 -8.24 -6.33 8.39
CA SER A 149 -7.53 -5.88 7.20
C SER A 149 -8.42 -5.79 5.96
N LEU A 150 -9.53 -6.54 5.91
CA LEU A 150 -10.50 -6.48 4.83
C LEU A 150 -11.39 -5.24 4.85
N ALA A 151 -11.52 -4.57 5.99
CA ALA A 151 -12.44 -3.44 6.14
C ALA A 151 -12.12 -2.29 5.16
N PHE A 152 -10.85 -1.94 5.01
CA PHE A 152 -10.43 -0.87 4.11
C PHE A 152 -10.63 -1.24 2.61
N PRO A 153 -10.15 -2.39 2.09
CA PRO A 153 -10.41 -2.78 0.71
C PRO A 153 -11.89 -2.93 0.38
N LEU A 154 -12.71 -3.43 1.30
CA LEU A 154 -14.15 -3.56 1.11
C LEU A 154 -14.84 -2.19 1.06
N ALA A 155 -14.51 -1.28 1.98
CA ALA A 155 -15.04 0.08 1.96
C ALA A 155 -14.61 0.83 0.70
N TRP A 156 -13.34 0.73 0.33
CA TRP A 156 -12.82 1.30 -0.91
C TRP A 156 -13.51 0.72 -2.14
N GLY A 157 -13.70 -0.61 -2.20
CA GLY A 157 -14.39 -1.28 -3.28
C GLY A 157 -15.85 -0.84 -3.40
N GLY A 158 -16.56 -0.73 -2.28
CA GLY A 158 -17.94 -0.22 -2.24
C GLY A 158 -18.04 1.21 -2.77
N VAL A 159 -17.18 2.11 -2.32
CA VAL A 159 -17.12 3.50 -2.81
C VAL A 159 -16.76 3.54 -4.30
N THR A 160 -15.82 2.71 -4.74
CA THR A 160 -15.40 2.64 -6.15
C THR A 160 -16.53 2.18 -7.05
N LEU A 161 -17.27 1.15 -6.66
CA LEU A 161 -18.43 0.64 -7.41
C LEU A 161 -19.58 1.65 -7.44
N TRP A 162 -19.81 2.36 -6.35
CA TRP A 162 -20.80 3.43 -6.31
C TRP A 162 -20.41 4.63 -7.21
N ARG A 163 -19.13 5.03 -7.15
CA ARG A 163 -18.61 6.18 -7.90
C ARG A 163 -18.45 5.88 -9.40
N GLY A 164 -18.10 4.65 -9.76
CA GLY A 164 -17.76 4.27 -11.14
C GLY A 164 -18.77 4.70 -12.17
N PRO A 165 -20.08 4.41 -12.02
CA PRO A 165 -21.10 4.86 -12.97
C PRO A 165 -21.24 6.38 -13.07
N LEU A 166 -20.96 7.11 -11.97
CA LEU A 166 -21.10 8.57 -11.92
C LEU A 166 -20.00 9.27 -12.72
N VAL A 167 -18.78 8.72 -12.71
CA VAL A 167 -17.63 9.31 -13.42
C VAL A 167 -17.29 8.58 -14.72
N GLY A 168 -17.95 7.46 -15.01
CA GLY A 168 -17.72 6.65 -16.21
C GLY A 168 -16.36 5.96 -16.25
N TRP A 169 -15.70 5.77 -15.08
CA TRP A 169 -14.35 5.22 -14.99
C TRP A 169 -14.13 4.42 -13.70
N TYR A 170 -13.31 3.37 -13.79
CA TYR A 170 -12.90 2.51 -12.67
C TYR A 170 -11.37 2.38 -12.65
N PRO A 171 -10.74 2.35 -11.47
CA PRO A 171 -9.27 2.25 -11.35
C PRO A 171 -8.71 0.91 -11.82
N TYR A 172 -9.50 -0.15 -11.78
CA TYR A 172 -9.11 -1.49 -12.22
C TYR A 172 -10.17 -2.08 -13.14
N TYR A 173 -9.73 -2.75 -14.21
CA TYR A 173 -10.61 -3.28 -15.24
C TYR A 173 -11.66 -4.27 -14.71
N PHE A 174 -11.29 -5.07 -13.71
CA PHE A 174 -12.19 -6.09 -13.14
C PHE A 174 -13.34 -5.50 -12.30
N LEU A 175 -13.24 -4.23 -11.95
CA LEU A 175 -14.34 -3.49 -11.29
C LEU A 175 -15.27 -2.81 -12.29
N ASP A 176 -14.90 -2.74 -13.57
CA ASP A 176 -15.71 -2.14 -14.62
C ASP A 176 -16.67 -3.19 -15.22
N PRO A 177 -18.00 -3.06 -15.01
CA PRO A 177 -18.97 -4.02 -15.56
C PRO A 177 -18.92 -4.17 -17.08
N ARG A 178 -18.35 -3.20 -17.79
CA ARG A 178 -18.21 -3.23 -19.25
C ARG A 178 -17.02 -4.05 -19.73
N GLN A 179 -16.08 -4.36 -18.84
CA GLN A 179 -14.83 -5.05 -19.16
C GLN A 179 -14.79 -6.51 -18.64
N VAL A 180 -15.73 -6.90 -17.81
CA VAL A 180 -15.88 -8.27 -17.32
C VAL A 180 -16.94 -9.01 -18.14
N SER A 181 -16.73 -10.31 -18.37
CA SER A 181 -17.65 -11.14 -19.17
C SER A 181 -18.96 -11.47 -18.45
N GLY A 182 -19.06 -11.19 -17.16
CA GLY A 182 -20.28 -11.40 -16.38
C GLY A 182 -20.06 -11.39 -14.87
N PRO A 183 -21.16 -11.56 -14.10
CA PRO A 183 -21.10 -11.52 -12.64
C PRO A 183 -20.15 -12.55 -12.03
N ALA A 184 -20.00 -13.73 -12.65
CA ALA A 184 -19.12 -14.80 -12.15
C ALA A 184 -17.65 -14.36 -12.23
N GLU A 185 -17.20 -13.80 -13.34
CA GLU A 185 -15.84 -13.28 -13.48
C GLU A 185 -15.57 -12.17 -12.45
N PHE A 186 -16.49 -11.24 -12.31
CA PHE A 186 -16.41 -10.17 -11.32
C PHE A 186 -16.22 -10.72 -9.90
N LEU A 187 -17.09 -11.65 -9.48
CA LEU A 187 -17.05 -12.23 -8.13
C LEU A 187 -15.76 -13.03 -7.89
N ILE A 188 -15.32 -13.83 -8.86
CA ILE A 188 -14.10 -14.62 -8.75
C ILE A 188 -12.87 -13.70 -8.62
N THR A 189 -12.79 -12.66 -9.45
CA THR A 189 -11.65 -11.74 -9.43
C THR A 189 -11.61 -10.91 -8.15
N CYS A 190 -12.77 -10.43 -7.68
CA CYS A 190 -12.86 -9.72 -6.39
C CYS A 190 -12.49 -10.64 -5.22
N ALA A 191 -12.98 -11.90 -5.22
CA ALA A 191 -12.64 -12.87 -4.17
C ALA A 191 -11.14 -13.19 -4.18
N ALA A 192 -10.53 -13.37 -5.35
CA ALA A 192 -9.09 -13.58 -5.47
C ALA A 192 -8.29 -12.38 -4.95
N ALA A 193 -8.70 -11.16 -5.27
CA ALA A 193 -8.06 -9.94 -4.77
C ALA A 193 -8.16 -9.79 -3.24
N LEU A 194 -9.29 -10.21 -2.64
CA LEU A 194 -9.49 -10.17 -1.18
C LEU A 194 -8.75 -11.29 -0.45
N ALA A 195 -8.46 -12.42 -1.14
CA ALA A 195 -7.75 -13.56 -0.57
C ALA A 195 -6.22 -13.39 -0.55
N MET A 196 -5.68 -12.41 -1.27
CA MET A 196 -4.25 -12.06 -1.26
C MET A 196 -3.86 -11.31 0.00
#